data_0c621a77f25d6374765d33a753a060ca
#
_entry.id   0c621a77f25d6374765d33a753a060ca
#
_cell.length_a   1.000
_cell.length_b   1.000
_cell.length_c   1.000
_cell.angle_alpha   90.00
_cell.angle_beta   90.00
_cell.angle_gamma   90.00
#
_symmetry.space_group_name_H-M   'P 1'
#
loop_
_entity.id
_entity.type
_entity.pdbx_description
1 polymer ?
#
loop_
_entity_poly.entity_id
_entity_poly.type
_entity_poly.pdbx_seq_one_letter_code
_entity_poly.pdbx_strand_id
1 'polypeptide(L)'
;MDIDNFLQMSTTNRHNKITSSLFGNIFNLVKNNEVLALQEQCSIVYRGEKNNPKSLNFVKIQDIEDIEEFIDFVIYELDYVQPDFLLFKDNKYITDSRDLRTAGQPDLIVEVWSKSNTKNDRAFLQNLYATSDITEFWQIEQNSNTVKCSVGAKELPKQSLKNILKTQKGLEFDLRYLAI
;
A
#
# COMPACT_ATOMS: atom_id res chain seq x y z
N MET A 1 -27.06 -9.40 20.77
CA MET A 1 -25.95 -9.01 19.84
C MET A 1 -24.83 -9.96 20.15
N ASP A 2 -24.41 -10.73 19.18
CA ASP A 2 -23.38 -11.75 19.35
C ASP A 2 -22.03 -11.07 19.56
N ILE A 3 -21.25 -11.53 20.55
CA ILE A 3 -19.94 -10.96 20.91
C ILE A 3 -18.98 -11.03 19.70
N ASP A 4 -19.08 -12.09 18.89
CA ASP A 4 -18.25 -12.25 17.69
C ASP A 4 -18.57 -11.19 16.63
N ASN A 5 -19.85 -10.85 16.43
CA ASN A 5 -20.27 -9.77 15.56
C ASN A 5 -19.81 -8.40 16.06
N PHE A 6 -19.85 -8.16 17.38
CA PHE A 6 -19.34 -6.91 17.96
C PHE A 6 -17.83 -6.78 17.80
N LEU A 7 -17.08 -7.86 18.03
CA LEU A 7 -15.62 -7.89 17.84
C LEU A 7 -15.25 -7.70 16.37
N GLN A 8 -16.01 -8.29 15.44
CA GLN A 8 -15.77 -8.11 14.00
C GLN A 8 -16.05 -6.67 13.54
N MET A 9 -17.13 -6.05 14.01
CA MET A 9 -17.41 -4.62 13.75
C MET A 9 -16.36 -3.69 14.36
N SER A 10 -15.83 -4.01 15.55
CA SER A 10 -14.77 -3.21 16.19
C SER A 10 -13.44 -3.34 15.49
N THR A 11 -13.10 -4.51 14.93
CA THR A 11 -11.88 -4.73 14.17
C THR A 11 -11.90 -4.03 12.81
N THR A 12 -13.01 -4.09 12.09
CA THR A 12 -13.22 -3.35 10.84
C THR A 12 -13.11 -1.83 11.09
N ASN A 13 -13.68 -1.35 12.18
CA ASN A 13 -13.61 0.07 12.53
C ASN A 13 -12.16 0.55 12.77
N ARG A 14 -11.31 -0.28 13.40
CA ARG A 14 -9.91 0.10 13.63
C ARG A 14 -9.09 0.08 12.33
N HIS A 15 -9.30 -0.91 11.46
CA HIS A 15 -8.72 -0.93 10.13
C HIS A 15 -9.02 0.38 9.41
N ASN A 16 -10.29 0.72 9.25
CA ASN A 16 -10.72 1.93 8.54
C ASN A 16 -10.19 3.21 9.19
N LYS A 17 -10.08 3.24 10.52
CA LYS A 17 -9.47 4.39 11.22
C LYS A 17 -7.99 4.56 10.88
N ILE A 18 -7.23 3.47 10.80
CA ILE A 18 -5.81 3.54 10.45
C ILE A 18 -5.65 4.02 9.01
N THR A 19 -6.37 3.42 8.05
CA THR A 19 -6.28 3.77 6.62
C THR A 19 -6.69 5.22 6.36
N SER A 20 -7.85 5.64 6.88
CA SER A 20 -8.31 7.04 6.74
C SER A 20 -7.36 8.03 7.40
N SER A 21 -6.70 7.64 8.49
CA SER A 21 -5.75 8.50 9.18
C SER A 21 -4.44 8.64 8.44
N LEU A 22 -3.97 7.59 7.78
CA LEU A 22 -2.82 7.67 6.88
C LEU A 22 -3.10 8.69 5.77
N PHE A 23 -4.25 8.58 5.12
CA PHE A 23 -4.65 9.51 4.08
C PHE A 23 -4.79 10.95 4.59
N GLY A 24 -5.43 11.15 5.75
CA GLY A 24 -5.60 12.46 6.37
C GLY A 24 -4.28 13.16 6.69
N ASN A 25 -3.25 12.42 7.11
CA ASN A 25 -1.93 12.98 7.39
C ASN A 25 -1.24 13.53 6.13
N ILE A 26 -1.54 12.98 4.95
CA ILE A 26 -0.93 13.40 3.69
C ILE A 26 -1.70 14.54 3.02
N PHE A 27 -2.92 14.80 3.44
CA PHE A 27 -3.78 15.80 2.78
C PHE A 27 -3.09 17.16 2.55
N ASN A 28 -2.28 17.60 3.50
CA ASN A 28 -1.54 18.85 3.36
C ASN A 28 -0.41 18.76 2.31
N LEU A 29 0.21 17.60 2.12
CA LEU A 29 1.24 17.37 1.10
C LEU A 29 0.63 17.23 -0.28
N VAL A 30 -0.51 16.53 -0.39
CA VAL A 30 -1.28 16.39 -1.66
C VAL A 30 -1.76 17.75 -2.15
N LYS A 31 -2.11 18.66 -1.24
CA LYS A 31 -2.62 19.99 -1.57
C LYS A 31 -1.62 20.85 -2.38
N ASN A 32 -0.33 20.54 -2.29
CA ASN A 32 0.72 21.24 -3.00
C ASN A 32 1.12 20.55 -4.33
N ASN A 33 0.37 19.53 -4.79
CA ASN A 33 0.65 18.72 -5.98
C ASN A 33 2.02 18.00 -5.99
N GLU A 34 2.63 17.83 -4.82
CA GLU A 34 3.94 17.17 -4.70
C GLU A 34 3.83 15.65 -4.50
N VAL A 35 2.61 15.16 -4.22
CA VAL A 35 2.37 13.78 -3.82
C VAL A 35 1.03 13.30 -4.37
N LEU A 36 0.99 12.09 -4.94
CA LEU A 36 -0.23 11.34 -5.14
C LEU A 36 -0.38 10.32 -4.01
N ALA A 37 -1.44 10.44 -3.21
CA ALA A 37 -1.80 9.44 -2.22
C ALA A 37 -3.15 8.83 -2.59
N LEU A 38 -3.22 7.51 -2.59
CA LEU A 38 -4.40 6.74 -2.95
C LEU A 38 -4.76 5.81 -1.78
N GLN A 39 -6.05 5.75 -1.49
CA GLN A 39 -6.61 4.93 -0.43
C GLN A 39 -7.69 4.06 -1.04
N GLU A 40 -7.90 2.90 -0.48
CA GLU A 40 -8.92 1.89 -0.86
C GLU A 40 -9.55 2.06 -2.25
N GLN A 41 -9.78 1.01 -2.99
CA GLN A 41 -10.29 0.99 -4.38
C GLN A 41 -9.26 1.35 -5.47
N CYS A 42 -8.08 1.87 -5.12
CA CYS A 42 -7.02 2.04 -6.09
C CYS A 42 -6.22 0.77 -6.24
N SER A 43 -6.06 0.35 -7.49
CA SER A 43 -5.35 -0.87 -7.84
C SER A 43 -3.97 -0.55 -8.36
N ILE A 44 -2.95 -1.27 -7.90
CA ILE A 44 -1.64 -1.23 -8.52
C ILE A 44 -1.44 -2.49 -9.37
N VAL A 45 -1.11 -2.29 -10.64
CA VAL A 45 -0.91 -3.39 -11.58
C VAL A 45 0.50 -3.97 -11.46
N TYR A 46 0.59 -5.28 -11.71
CA TYR A 46 1.86 -6.00 -11.70
C TYR A 46 1.91 -7.06 -12.81
N ARG A 47 3.09 -7.53 -13.12
CA ARG A 47 3.35 -8.67 -14.02
C ARG A 47 3.84 -9.86 -13.22
N GLY A 48 3.64 -11.06 -13.77
CA GLY A 48 4.12 -12.31 -13.21
C GLY A 48 3.01 -13.19 -12.65
N GLU A 49 3.36 -14.37 -12.21
CA GLU A 49 2.43 -15.40 -11.74
C GLU A 49 2.42 -15.46 -10.21
N LYS A 50 1.23 -15.50 -9.60
CA LYS A 50 1.07 -15.62 -8.13
C LYS A 50 1.81 -16.79 -7.52
N ASN A 51 1.92 -17.89 -8.26
CA ASN A 51 2.59 -19.12 -7.80
C ASN A 51 4.11 -19.10 -8.05
N ASN A 52 4.63 -18.07 -8.72
CA ASN A 52 6.05 -17.90 -8.98
C ASN A 52 6.52 -16.52 -8.47
N PRO A 53 6.86 -16.41 -7.18
CA PRO A 53 7.25 -15.12 -6.59
C PRO A 53 8.40 -14.41 -7.31
N LYS A 54 9.28 -15.16 -7.99
CA LYS A 54 10.42 -14.59 -8.72
C LYS A 54 10.02 -13.89 -10.03
N SER A 55 8.82 -14.18 -10.56
CA SER A 55 8.31 -13.54 -11.77
C SER A 55 7.54 -12.25 -11.47
N LEU A 56 7.17 -12.02 -10.20
CA LEU A 56 6.38 -10.86 -9.80
C LEU A 56 7.19 -9.57 -9.92
N ASN A 57 6.61 -8.56 -10.56
CA ASN A 57 7.23 -7.22 -10.66
C ASN A 57 6.15 -6.15 -10.84
N PHE A 58 6.33 -4.99 -10.22
CA PHE A 58 5.56 -3.81 -10.60
C PHE A 58 5.87 -3.41 -12.04
N VAL A 59 4.87 -2.87 -12.73
CA VAL A 59 5.06 -2.30 -14.05
C VAL A 59 5.82 -0.98 -13.90
N LYS A 60 7.02 -0.89 -14.48
CA LYS A 60 7.84 0.33 -14.45
C LYS A 60 7.43 1.24 -15.60
N ILE A 61 7.26 2.52 -15.32
CA ILE A 61 6.83 3.51 -16.32
C ILE A 61 7.81 3.61 -17.50
N GLN A 62 9.09 3.45 -17.23
CA GLN A 62 10.13 3.46 -18.26
C GLN A 62 10.06 2.28 -19.25
N ASP A 63 9.33 1.22 -18.90
CA ASP A 63 9.15 0.03 -19.73
C ASP A 63 7.88 0.13 -20.60
N ILE A 64 7.17 1.26 -20.55
CA ILE A 64 5.97 1.55 -21.34
C ILE A 64 6.38 2.41 -22.53
N GLU A 65 6.29 1.84 -23.73
CA GLU A 65 6.65 2.51 -24.99
C GLU A 65 5.56 3.49 -25.45
N ASP A 66 4.30 3.07 -25.38
CA ASP A 66 3.14 3.88 -25.74
C ASP A 66 2.17 3.98 -24.55
N ILE A 67 2.00 5.19 -24.03
CA ILE A 67 1.18 5.45 -22.85
C ILE A 67 -0.32 5.33 -23.18
N GLU A 68 -0.76 5.78 -24.36
CA GLU A 68 -2.17 5.72 -24.74
C GLU A 68 -2.61 4.27 -24.96
N GLU A 69 -1.83 3.49 -25.71
CA GLU A 69 -2.08 2.06 -25.90
C GLU A 69 -2.05 1.32 -24.57
N PHE A 70 -1.10 1.64 -23.69
CA PHE A 70 -1.00 1.03 -22.37
C PHE A 70 -2.26 1.28 -21.53
N ILE A 71 -2.76 2.51 -21.47
CA ILE A 71 -3.94 2.86 -20.68
C ILE A 71 -5.20 2.23 -21.31
N ASP A 72 -5.32 2.20 -22.62
CA ASP A 72 -6.54 1.76 -23.28
C ASP A 72 -6.69 0.24 -23.35
N PHE A 73 -5.59 -0.49 -23.39
CA PHE A 73 -5.64 -1.94 -23.60
C PHE A 73 -4.79 -2.72 -22.59
N VAL A 74 -3.51 -2.41 -22.48
CA VAL A 74 -2.55 -3.26 -21.75
C VAL A 74 -2.82 -3.30 -20.25
N ILE A 75 -3.19 -2.17 -19.66
CA ILE A 75 -3.42 -2.07 -18.20
C ILE A 75 -4.55 -2.98 -17.71
N TYR A 76 -5.52 -3.29 -18.58
CA TYR A 76 -6.67 -4.17 -18.25
C TYR A 76 -6.34 -5.65 -18.33
N GLU A 77 -5.28 -6.02 -19.05
CA GLU A 77 -4.81 -7.39 -19.14
C GLU A 77 -3.88 -7.78 -17.98
N LEU A 78 -3.44 -6.79 -17.19
CA LEU A 78 -2.55 -7.02 -16.08
C LEU A 78 -3.32 -7.39 -14.80
N ASP A 79 -2.72 -8.28 -14.04
CA ASP A 79 -3.15 -8.53 -12.65
C ASP A 79 -2.92 -7.28 -11.78
N TYR A 80 -3.71 -7.16 -10.74
CA TYR A 80 -3.60 -6.04 -9.80
C TYR A 80 -3.80 -6.48 -8.35
N VAL A 81 -3.34 -5.64 -7.44
CA VAL A 81 -3.64 -5.69 -6.01
C VAL A 81 -4.20 -4.35 -5.56
N GLN A 82 -4.96 -4.36 -4.47
CA GLN A 82 -5.56 -3.16 -3.86
C GLN A 82 -4.98 -2.98 -2.46
N PRO A 83 -3.87 -2.26 -2.32
CA PRO A 83 -3.32 -1.94 -1.01
C PRO A 83 -4.28 -1.07 -0.21
N ASP A 84 -4.25 -1.18 1.11
CA ASP A 84 -5.03 -0.31 1.99
C ASP A 84 -4.64 1.16 1.85
N PHE A 85 -3.37 1.41 1.51
CA PHE A 85 -2.86 2.75 1.23
C PHE A 85 -1.60 2.67 0.37
N LEU A 86 -1.49 3.54 -0.62
CA LEU A 86 -0.29 3.71 -1.42
C LEU A 86 0.01 5.19 -1.68
N LEU A 87 1.29 5.49 -1.92
CA LEU A 87 1.77 6.84 -2.12
C LEU A 87 2.88 6.88 -3.16
N PHE A 88 2.74 7.82 -4.09
CA PHE A 88 3.78 8.24 -5.02
C PHE A 88 4.19 9.68 -4.67
N LYS A 89 5.45 9.88 -4.36
CA LYS A 89 6.04 11.18 -4.09
C LYS A 89 7.04 11.57 -5.18
N ASP A 90 8.08 10.77 -5.32
CA ASP A 90 9.18 11.05 -6.23
C ASP A 90 9.12 10.16 -7.49
N ASN A 91 8.40 9.05 -7.40
CA ASN A 91 8.34 8.06 -8.47
C ASN A 91 7.26 8.39 -9.49
N LYS A 92 7.53 8.12 -10.75
CA LYS A 92 6.55 8.27 -11.83
C LYS A 92 5.46 7.20 -11.74
N TYR A 93 4.26 7.59 -12.11
CA TYR A 93 3.10 6.72 -12.19
C TYR A 93 2.19 7.13 -13.35
N ILE A 94 1.35 6.18 -13.78
CA ILE A 94 0.26 6.39 -14.72
C ILE A 94 -0.99 5.79 -14.09
N THR A 95 -2.07 6.55 -13.99
CA THR A 95 -3.35 6.08 -13.45
C THR A 95 -4.43 6.20 -14.52
N ASP A 96 -5.13 5.10 -14.78
CA ASP A 96 -6.37 5.15 -15.54
C ASP A 96 -7.49 5.74 -14.66
N SER A 97 -8.10 6.82 -15.14
CA SER A 97 -9.14 7.53 -14.41
C SER A 97 -10.49 6.79 -14.34
N ARG A 98 -10.68 5.74 -15.16
CA ARG A 98 -11.95 5.00 -15.26
C ARG A 98 -12.15 4.02 -14.09
N ASP A 99 -11.09 3.28 -13.72
CA ASP A 99 -11.15 2.29 -12.66
C ASP A 99 -9.99 2.38 -11.65
N LEU A 100 -9.21 3.46 -11.72
CA LEU A 100 -8.09 3.76 -10.83
C LEU A 100 -6.99 2.68 -10.83
N ARG A 101 -6.81 1.96 -11.94
CA ARG A 101 -5.63 1.10 -12.13
C ARG A 101 -4.40 1.97 -12.32
N THR A 102 -3.38 1.69 -11.54
CA THR A 102 -2.15 2.48 -11.49
C THR A 102 -0.95 1.61 -11.84
N ALA A 103 -0.15 2.06 -12.79
CA ALA A 103 1.17 1.51 -13.06
C ALA A 103 2.24 2.41 -12.45
N GLY A 104 3.33 1.83 -12.02
CA GLY A 104 4.46 2.50 -11.38
C GLY A 104 4.97 1.75 -10.17
N GLN A 105 6.03 2.28 -9.58
CA GLN A 105 6.57 1.76 -8.31
C GLN A 105 6.27 2.79 -7.22
N PRO A 106 5.36 2.51 -6.28
CA PRO A 106 5.04 3.45 -5.20
C PRO A 106 6.25 3.75 -4.32
N ASP A 107 6.27 4.91 -3.70
CA ASP A 107 7.24 5.24 -2.66
C ASP A 107 6.90 4.56 -1.33
N LEU A 108 5.61 4.43 -1.02
CA LEU A 108 5.12 3.76 0.17
C LEU A 108 3.88 2.92 -0.16
N ILE A 109 3.85 1.71 0.37
CA ILE A 109 2.66 0.86 0.45
C ILE A 109 2.41 0.53 1.92
N VAL A 110 1.14 0.57 2.35
CA VAL A 110 0.75 0.15 3.69
C VAL A 110 -0.36 -0.89 3.61
N GLU A 111 -0.20 -1.97 4.34
CA GLU A 111 -1.22 -2.99 4.58
C GLU A 111 -1.56 -3.04 6.06
N VAL A 112 -2.83 -2.95 6.36
CA VAL A 112 -3.38 -3.08 7.71
C VAL A 112 -3.98 -4.46 7.88
N TRP A 113 -3.18 -5.38 8.42
CA TRP A 113 -3.57 -6.78 8.54
C TRP A 113 -4.67 -7.01 9.57
N SER A 114 -5.68 -7.71 9.15
CA SER A 114 -6.77 -8.22 9.99
C SER A 114 -6.71 -9.76 10.12
N LYS A 115 -7.60 -10.33 10.92
CA LYS A 115 -7.73 -11.80 11.05
C LYS A 115 -8.23 -12.47 9.77
N SER A 116 -8.93 -11.74 8.89
CA SER A 116 -9.42 -12.24 7.61
C SER A 116 -8.31 -12.43 6.56
N ASN A 117 -7.19 -11.74 6.68
CA ASN A 117 -6.07 -11.92 5.76
C ASN A 117 -5.39 -13.27 6.00
N THR A 118 -5.45 -14.17 5.02
CA THR A 118 -4.82 -15.49 5.14
C THR A 118 -3.29 -15.40 5.11
N LYS A 119 -2.63 -16.46 5.57
CA LYS A 119 -1.15 -16.54 5.48
C LYS A 119 -0.66 -16.48 4.03
N ASN A 120 -1.42 -17.09 3.11
CA ASN A 120 -1.06 -17.12 1.69
C ASN A 120 -1.18 -15.72 1.05
N ASP A 121 -2.27 -14.97 1.36
CA ASP A 121 -2.45 -13.61 0.88
C ASP A 121 -1.33 -12.71 1.36
N ARG A 122 -1.00 -12.78 2.66
CA ARG A 122 0.11 -12.00 3.23
C ARG A 122 1.44 -12.36 2.61
N ALA A 123 1.73 -13.64 2.41
CA ALA A 123 2.98 -14.10 1.78
C ALA A 123 3.07 -13.62 0.32
N PHE A 124 1.97 -13.70 -0.42
CA PHE A 124 1.91 -13.21 -1.80
C PHE A 124 2.22 -11.70 -1.87
N LEU A 125 1.51 -10.88 -1.07
CA LEU A 125 1.71 -9.43 -1.05
C LEU A 125 3.14 -9.05 -0.59
N GLN A 126 3.66 -9.73 0.44
CA GLN A 126 5.05 -9.53 0.88
C GLN A 126 6.06 -9.83 -0.22
N ASN A 127 5.85 -10.92 -0.98
CA ASN A 127 6.72 -11.26 -2.10
C ASN A 127 6.62 -10.24 -3.23
N LEU A 128 5.40 -9.81 -3.59
CA LEU A 128 5.21 -8.79 -4.62
C LEU A 128 5.88 -7.47 -4.23
N TYR A 129 5.65 -6.98 -3.01
CA TYR A 129 6.20 -5.69 -2.58
C TYR A 129 7.72 -5.74 -2.39
N ALA A 130 8.27 -6.91 -2.06
CA ALA A 130 9.71 -7.10 -1.96
C ALA A 130 10.44 -7.09 -3.32
N THR A 131 9.72 -7.12 -4.44
CA THR A 131 10.35 -7.03 -5.79
C THR A 131 10.83 -5.63 -6.12
N SER A 132 10.31 -4.60 -5.45
CA SER A 132 10.75 -3.22 -5.61
C SER A 132 11.82 -2.86 -4.58
N ASP A 133 12.98 -2.46 -5.04
CA ASP A 133 14.09 -1.99 -4.21
C ASP A 133 13.95 -0.54 -3.72
N ILE A 134 12.90 0.16 -4.17
CA ILE A 134 12.62 1.57 -3.83
C ILE A 134 11.33 1.76 -3.04
N THR A 135 10.41 0.79 -3.08
CA THR A 135 9.13 0.87 -2.37
C THR A 135 9.32 0.53 -0.89
N GLU A 136 8.97 1.46 -0.02
CA GLU A 136 8.86 1.18 1.41
C GLU A 136 7.52 0.50 1.69
N PHE A 137 7.55 -0.63 2.40
CA PHE A 137 6.37 -1.40 2.75
C PHE A 137 6.16 -1.42 4.25
N TRP A 138 5.00 -0.95 4.70
CA TRP A 138 4.58 -0.98 6.09
C TRP A 138 3.47 -2.01 6.30
N GLN A 139 3.65 -2.83 7.31
CA GLN A 139 2.70 -3.84 7.75
C GLN A 139 2.22 -3.48 9.16
N ILE A 140 0.95 -3.17 9.30
CA ILE A 140 0.33 -2.80 10.58
C ILE A 140 -0.65 -3.89 10.97
N GLU A 141 -0.38 -4.60 12.06
CA GLU A 141 -1.39 -5.48 12.65
C GLU A 141 -2.43 -4.63 13.38
N GLN A 142 -3.69 -4.69 12.97
CA GLN A 142 -4.75 -3.83 13.51
C GLN A 142 -4.93 -3.93 15.05
N ASN A 143 -4.51 -5.04 15.66
CA ASN A 143 -4.57 -5.26 17.10
C ASN A 143 -3.23 -5.04 17.80
N SER A 144 -2.31 -4.32 17.17
CA SER A 144 -0.98 -4.04 17.68
C SER A 144 -0.62 -2.57 17.49
N ASN A 145 0.36 -2.10 18.25
CA ASN A 145 0.97 -0.80 17.98
C ASN A 145 2.23 -0.91 17.12
N THR A 146 2.61 -2.12 16.71
CA THR A 146 3.85 -2.35 15.97
C THR A 146 3.62 -2.19 14.47
N VAL A 147 4.48 -1.42 13.83
CA VAL A 147 4.59 -1.29 12.38
C VAL A 147 5.87 -1.98 11.94
N LYS A 148 5.76 -3.04 11.15
CA LYS A 148 6.90 -3.68 10.49
C LYS A 148 7.18 -2.94 9.19
N CYS A 149 8.43 -2.60 8.95
CA CYS A 149 8.85 -1.82 7.79
C CYS A 149 9.91 -2.60 7.00
N SER A 150 9.88 -2.49 5.67
CA SER A 150 10.90 -3.02 4.77
C SER A 150 11.05 -2.15 3.53
N VAL A 151 12.16 -2.28 2.81
CA VAL A 151 12.35 -1.80 1.44
C VAL A 151 12.91 -2.97 0.63
N GLY A 152 12.17 -3.38 -0.38
CA GLY A 152 12.47 -4.65 -1.03
C GLY A 152 12.49 -5.79 -0.01
N ALA A 153 13.49 -6.66 -0.11
CA ALA A 153 13.71 -7.75 0.84
C ALA A 153 14.42 -7.32 2.15
N LYS A 154 14.83 -6.05 2.27
CA LYS A 154 15.56 -5.55 3.42
C LYS A 154 14.59 -5.08 4.52
N GLU A 155 14.63 -5.74 5.68
CA GLU A 155 13.91 -5.26 6.86
C GLU A 155 14.51 -3.95 7.39
N LEU A 156 13.62 -3.04 7.78
CA LEU A 156 13.94 -1.79 8.46
C LEU A 156 13.62 -1.89 9.96
N PRO A 157 14.10 -0.96 10.79
CA PRO A 157 13.70 -0.86 12.18
C PRO A 157 12.18 -0.76 12.30
N LYS A 158 11.59 -1.56 13.18
CA LYS A 158 10.17 -1.51 13.50
C LYS A 158 9.84 -0.15 14.12
N GLN A 159 8.67 0.36 13.77
CA GLN A 159 8.11 1.57 14.35
C GLN A 159 6.92 1.23 15.26
N SER A 160 6.39 2.22 15.95
CA SER A 160 5.24 2.07 16.83
C SER A 160 4.23 3.18 16.60
N LEU A 161 2.94 2.83 16.56
CA LEU A 161 1.84 3.80 16.52
C LEU A 161 1.83 4.77 17.72
N LYS A 162 2.58 4.47 18.79
CA LYS A 162 2.77 5.39 19.93
C LYS A 162 3.69 6.58 19.61
N ASN A 163 4.37 6.53 18.48
CA ASN A 163 5.28 7.57 17.99
C ASN A 163 4.79 8.10 16.64
N ILE A 164 5.32 9.24 16.20
CA ILE A 164 5.18 9.67 14.81
C ILE A 164 5.94 8.67 13.95
N LEU A 165 5.24 8.08 12.97
CA LEU A 165 5.84 7.19 12.00
C LEU A 165 6.60 8.01 10.96
N LYS A 166 7.74 7.49 10.49
CA LYS A 166 8.58 8.17 9.49
C LYS A 166 8.97 7.20 8.38
N THR A 167 8.79 7.64 7.13
CA THR A 167 9.33 6.92 5.99
C THR A 167 10.82 7.19 5.84
N GLN A 168 11.51 6.34 5.05
CA GLN A 168 12.92 6.57 4.70
C GLN A 168 13.13 7.92 3.96
N LYS A 169 12.11 8.39 3.25
CA LYS A 169 12.10 9.67 2.52
C LYS A 169 11.66 10.86 3.39
N GLY A 170 11.54 10.67 4.71
CA GLY A 170 11.27 11.72 5.68
C GLY A 170 9.82 12.19 5.77
N LEU A 171 8.86 11.48 5.16
CA LEU A 171 7.45 11.76 5.38
C LEU A 171 7.04 11.32 6.78
N GLU A 172 6.22 12.12 7.45
CA GLU A 172 5.77 11.88 8.82
C GLU A 172 4.26 11.64 8.88
N PHE A 173 3.87 10.62 9.67
CA PHE A 173 2.47 10.25 9.90
C PHE A 173 2.20 10.22 11.40
N ASP A 174 1.33 11.09 11.87
CA ASP A 174 0.89 11.07 13.26
C ASP A 174 -0.37 10.22 13.43
N LEU A 175 -0.18 9.00 13.91
CA LEU A 175 -1.25 8.05 14.20
C LEU A 175 -1.33 7.74 15.72
N ARG A 176 -0.69 8.54 16.58
CA ARG A 176 -0.57 8.28 18.03
C ARG A 176 -1.92 8.16 18.73
N TYR A 177 -2.93 8.86 18.26
CA TYR A 177 -4.30 8.78 18.81
C TYR A 177 -5.00 7.43 18.54
N LEU A 178 -4.43 6.58 17.66
CA LEU A 178 -4.90 5.23 17.39
C LEU A 178 -4.18 4.17 18.23
N ALA A 179 -3.16 4.55 18.99
CA ALA A 179 -2.40 3.62 19.83
C ALA A 179 -3.28 3.01 20.93
N ILE A 180 -3.07 1.72 21.21
CA ILE A 180 -3.71 0.94 22.26
C ILE A 180 -2.74 0.61 23.40
#